data_0e9d03b5f22fd9c2c28387e2ffc22506
#
_entry.id   0e9d03b5f22fd9c2c28387e2ffc22506
#
_cell.length_a   1.000
_cell.length_b   1.000
_cell.length_c   1.000
_cell.angle_alpha   90.00
_cell.angle_beta   90.00
_cell.angle_gamma   90.00
#
_symmetry.space_group_name_H-M   'P 1'
#
loop_
_entity.id
_entity.type
_entity.pdbx_description
1 polymer ?
#
loop_
_entity_poly.entity_id
_entity_poly.type
_entity_poly.pdbx_seq_one_letter_code
_entity_poly.pdbx_strand_id
1 'polypeptide(L)'
;SDIMISGEDMAPTFLQMAGLKPNDEMTGVSFLPALLGEQMEARKFVFAERSWQGGYLTRSDGFDLIRTVISKDYQFIYNVLPDRPYSPADMGSVKDGSPDVWKRMQEDQGGLSERHRKLFFQYPRPIVELYDLKNDPFQMQNLAGHPETKQVEKKLRITLDKRIIREGDFVPIMDELRELGGSAKRGIQD
;
A
#
# COMPACT_ATOMS: atom_id res chain seq x y z
N SER A 1 0.83 12.58 18.43
CA SER A 1 1.70 11.41 18.41
C SER A 1 2.05 11.03 16.99
N ASP A 2 3.31 10.72 16.72
CA ASP A 2 3.81 10.35 15.37
C ASP A 2 3.94 8.82 15.22
N ILE A 3 3.25 8.05 16.05
CA ILE A 3 3.26 6.59 15.97
C ILE A 3 2.49 6.12 14.73
N MET A 4 3.05 5.15 14.04
CA MET A 4 2.37 4.49 12.95
C MET A 4 1.44 3.41 13.52
N ILE A 5 0.20 3.41 13.07
CA ILE A 5 -0.81 2.39 13.38
C ILE A 5 -1.32 1.75 12.11
N SER A 6 -1.74 0.50 12.19
CA SER A 6 -2.34 -0.27 11.10
C SER A 6 -3.81 -0.56 11.41
N GLY A 7 -4.61 -0.82 10.37
CA GLY A 7 -5.99 -1.26 10.56
C GLY A 7 -6.11 -2.54 11.41
N GLU A 8 -5.13 -3.43 11.33
CA GLU A 8 -5.07 -4.66 12.13
C GLU A 8 -4.89 -4.40 13.64
N ASP A 9 -4.46 -3.18 14.04
CA ASP A 9 -4.26 -2.80 15.44
C ASP A 9 -5.56 -2.42 16.15
N MET A 10 -6.63 -2.18 15.40
CA MET A 10 -7.92 -1.75 15.97
C MET A 10 -8.54 -2.82 16.87
N ALA A 11 -8.58 -4.07 16.38
CA ALA A 11 -9.21 -5.17 17.13
C ALA A 11 -8.53 -5.44 18.48
N PRO A 12 -7.20 -5.61 18.59
CA PRO A 12 -6.55 -5.80 19.88
C PRO A 12 -6.67 -4.56 20.77
N THR A 13 -6.74 -3.35 20.21
CA THR A 13 -6.95 -2.14 20.99
C THR A 13 -8.34 -2.12 21.63
N PHE A 14 -9.39 -2.43 20.88
CA PHE A 14 -10.75 -2.48 21.42
C PHE A 14 -10.93 -3.58 22.48
N LEU A 15 -10.31 -4.75 22.29
CA LEU A 15 -10.32 -5.79 23.31
C LEU A 15 -9.69 -5.31 24.62
N GLN A 16 -8.53 -4.67 24.56
CA GLN A 16 -7.89 -4.11 25.76
C GLN A 16 -8.71 -3.00 26.40
N MET A 17 -9.34 -2.12 25.60
CA MET A 17 -10.26 -1.10 26.13
C MET A 17 -11.44 -1.72 26.89
N ALA A 18 -11.89 -2.90 26.46
CA ALA A 18 -12.95 -3.66 27.13
C ALA A 18 -12.43 -4.51 28.33
N GLY A 19 -11.15 -4.40 28.68
CA GLY A 19 -10.54 -5.21 29.76
C GLY A 19 -10.28 -6.66 29.35
N LEU A 20 -10.32 -6.99 28.07
CA LEU A 20 -10.07 -8.32 27.55
C LEU A 20 -8.64 -8.47 27.01
N LYS A 21 -8.07 -9.67 27.14
CA LYS A 21 -6.76 -9.97 26.54
C LYS A 21 -6.94 -10.21 25.03
N PRO A 22 -6.15 -9.55 24.14
CA PRO A 22 -6.09 -9.92 22.74
C PRO A 22 -5.65 -11.38 22.57
N ASN A 23 -6.15 -12.03 21.52
CA ASN A 23 -5.72 -13.36 21.13
C ASN A 23 -4.27 -13.30 20.59
N ASP A 24 -3.46 -14.30 20.96
CA ASP A 24 -2.06 -14.43 20.55
C ASP A 24 -1.87 -14.68 19.04
N GLU A 25 -2.94 -15.05 18.31
CA GLU A 25 -2.97 -15.20 16.85
C GLU A 25 -3.18 -13.86 16.11
N MET A 26 -3.52 -12.78 16.83
CA MET A 26 -3.68 -11.46 16.22
C MET A 26 -2.34 -10.90 15.80
N THR A 27 -2.22 -10.45 14.56
CA THR A 27 -1.02 -9.78 14.02
C THR A 27 -0.94 -8.31 14.42
N GLY A 28 -2.08 -7.74 14.80
CA GLY A 28 -2.19 -6.36 15.28
C GLY A 28 -1.58 -6.17 16.66
N VAL A 29 -1.10 -4.95 16.91
CA VAL A 29 -0.56 -4.52 18.20
C VAL A 29 -1.44 -3.41 18.76
N SER A 30 -1.95 -3.60 19.98
CA SER A 30 -2.78 -2.56 20.59
C SER A 30 -1.99 -1.27 20.80
N PHE A 31 -2.61 -0.17 20.40
CA PHE A 31 -2.10 1.19 20.66
C PHE A 31 -2.81 1.87 21.84
N LEU A 32 -3.52 1.11 22.68
CA LEU A 32 -4.16 1.65 23.89
C LEU A 32 -3.17 2.42 24.80
N PRO A 33 -1.92 1.95 25.04
CA PRO A 33 -0.96 2.73 25.83
C PRO A 33 -0.75 4.14 25.29
N ALA A 34 -0.64 4.29 23.95
CA ALA A 34 -0.49 5.61 23.35
C ALA A 34 -1.75 6.50 23.49
N LEU A 35 -2.95 5.93 23.49
CA LEU A 35 -4.19 6.66 23.77
C LEU A 35 -4.26 7.16 25.21
N LEU A 36 -3.63 6.43 26.14
CA LEU A 36 -3.52 6.81 27.55
C LEU A 36 -2.33 7.74 27.84
N GLY A 37 -1.56 8.13 26.83
CA GLY A 37 -0.38 8.97 26.99
C GLY A 37 0.86 8.23 27.47
N GLU A 38 0.85 6.91 27.45
CA GLU A 38 1.95 6.05 27.83
C GLU A 38 2.90 5.82 26.64
N GLN A 39 4.13 5.37 26.94
CA GLN A 39 5.08 5.00 25.91
C GLN A 39 4.76 3.60 25.35
N MET A 40 4.89 3.46 24.04
CA MET A 40 4.84 2.16 23.38
C MET A 40 5.90 2.07 22.28
N GLU A 41 6.30 0.85 21.96
CA GLU A 41 7.18 0.62 20.80
C GLU A 41 6.39 0.89 19.51
N ALA A 42 6.87 1.86 18.73
CA ALA A 42 6.24 2.21 17.46
C ALA A 42 6.52 1.14 16.41
N ARG A 43 5.55 0.87 15.54
CA ARG A 43 5.75 0.05 14.35
C ARG A 43 6.81 0.69 13.45
N LYS A 44 7.69 -0.14 12.89
CA LYS A 44 8.67 0.30 11.88
C LYS A 44 8.07 0.37 10.48
N PHE A 45 7.06 -0.48 10.23
CA PHE A 45 6.41 -0.59 8.93
C PHE A 45 4.91 -0.87 9.10
N VAL A 46 4.13 -0.30 8.20
CA VAL A 46 2.73 -0.63 7.96
C VAL A 46 2.63 -1.21 6.54
N PHE A 47 1.78 -2.20 6.36
CA PHE A 47 1.52 -2.82 5.07
C PHE A 47 0.05 -2.60 4.70
N ALA A 48 -0.19 -2.36 3.42
CA ALA A 48 -1.53 -2.34 2.88
C ALA A 48 -1.55 -3.02 1.50
N GLU A 49 -2.70 -3.49 1.14
CA GLU A 49 -2.92 -4.17 -0.12
C GLU A 49 -4.20 -3.72 -0.79
N ARG A 50 -4.18 -3.80 -2.09
CA ARG A 50 -5.38 -3.75 -2.92
C ARG A 50 -5.41 -5.02 -3.74
N SER A 51 -6.55 -5.69 -3.70
CA SER A 51 -6.83 -6.89 -4.48
C SER A 51 -8.16 -6.73 -5.19
N TRP A 52 -8.94 -7.78 -5.36
CA TRP A 52 -10.27 -7.69 -5.92
C TRP A 52 -11.19 -6.89 -4.99
N GLN A 53 -11.77 -5.83 -5.52
CA GLN A 53 -12.82 -5.06 -4.87
C GLN A 53 -14.14 -5.39 -5.55
N GLY A 54 -14.78 -6.46 -5.06
CA GLY A 54 -16.01 -6.95 -5.63
C GLY A 54 -17.17 -5.99 -5.47
N GLY A 55 -18.00 -5.92 -6.48
CA GLY A 55 -19.32 -5.38 -6.42
C GLY A 55 -19.44 -3.91 -6.78
N TYR A 56 -20.34 -3.23 -6.14
CA TYR A 56 -20.96 -1.97 -6.54
C TYR A 56 -20.08 -0.72 -6.46
N LEU A 57 -18.83 -0.82 -6.02
CA LEU A 57 -17.98 0.33 -5.71
C LEU A 57 -17.04 0.74 -6.86
N THR A 58 -16.88 -0.10 -7.87
CA THR A 58 -16.00 0.22 -9.00
C THR A 58 -16.72 0.01 -10.32
N ARG A 59 -16.59 0.97 -11.23
CA ARG A 59 -17.03 0.83 -12.63
C ARG A 59 -16.07 0.00 -13.47
N SER A 60 -14.96 -0.45 -12.88
CA SER A 60 -14.04 -1.42 -13.45
C SER A 60 -14.46 -2.84 -13.02
N ASP A 61 -13.81 -3.84 -13.57
CA ASP A 61 -13.96 -5.22 -13.13
C ASP A 61 -13.52 -5.44 -11.66
N GLY A 62 -13.14 -4.36 -10.98
CA GLY A 62 -12.77 -4.36 -9.56
C GLY A 62 -11.45 -5.05 -9.26
N PHE A 63 -10.76 -5.58 -10.27
CA PHE A 63 -9.53 -6.34 -10.08
C PHE A 63 -8.30 -5.46 -10.29
N ASP A 64 -7.52 -5.27 -9.26
CA ASP A 64 -6.20 -4.66 -9.31
C ASP A 64 -5.34 -5.27 -8.20
N LEU A 65 -4.06 -5.45 -8.45
CA LEU A 65 -3.14 -6.02 -7.47
C LEU A 65 -2.05 -5.00 -7.15
N ILE A 66 -2.15 -4.44 -5.94
CA ILE A 66 -1.16 -3.51 -5.41
C ILE A 66 -0.73 -4.01 -4.04
N ARG A 67 0.55 -3.92 -3.75
CA ARG A 67 1.12 -4.16 -2.42
C ARG A 67 1.95 -2.96 -2.02
N THR A 68 1.86 -2.55 -0.78
CA THR A 68 2.63 -1.41 -0.30
C THR A 68 3.21 -1.65 1.09
N VAL A 69 4.38 -1.07 1.31
CA VAL A 69 4.99 -0.94 2.62
C VAL A 69 5.27 0.53 2.90
N ILE A 70 4.89 0.97 4.07
CA ILE A 70 5.02 2.33 4.54
C ILE A 70 5.94 2.32 5.76
N SER A 71 7.00 3.11 5.72
CA SER A 71 7.84 3.49 6.85
C SER A 71 7.47 4.89 7.31
N LYS A 72 8.12 5.39 8.37
CA LYS A 72 7.90 6.76 8.85
C LYS A 72 8.12 7.81 7.75
N ASP A 73 9.15 7.62 6.92
CA ASP A 73 9.60 8.65 5.98
C ASP A 73 9.34 8.30 4.51
N TYR A 74 9.04 7.02 4.20
CA TYR A 74 8.90 6.57 2.81
C TYR A 74 7.74 5.59 2.64
N GLN A 75 7.09 5.66 1.49
CA GLN A 75 6.16 4.64 1.00
C GLN A 75 6.70 4.01 -0.27
N PHE A 76 6.70 2.68 -0.31
CA PHE A 76 7.03 1.90 -1.49
C PHE A 76 5.79 1.13 -1.95
N ILE A 77 5.46 1.24 -3.24
CA ILE A 77 4.30 0.60 -3.86
C ILE A 77 4.79 -0.35 -4.95
N TYR A 78 4.25 -1.56 -4.96
CA TYR A 78 4.42 -2.54 -6.01
C TYR A 78 3.11 -2.74 -6.75
N ASN A 79 3.06 -2.29 -8.02
CA ASN A 79 1.94 -2.50 -8.94
C ASN A 79 2.17 -3.82 -9.66
N VAL A 80 1.49 -4.88 -9.21
CA VAL A 80 1.67 -6.24 -9.76
C VAL A 80 1.12 -6.34 -11.18
N LEU A 81 0.12 -5.53 -11.50
CA LEU A 81 -0.54 -5.46 -12.81
C LEU A 81 -0.38 -4.06 -13.44
N PRO A 82 0.83 -3.71 -13.90
CA PRO A 82 1.10 -2.37 -14.45
C PRO A 82 0.32 -2.07 -15.73
N ASP A 83 -0.08 -3.10 -16.47
CA ASP A 83 -0.89 -2.99 -17.70
C ASP A 83 -2.37 -2.69 -17.43
N ARG A 84 -2.76 -2.52 -16.17
CA ARG A 84 -4.10 -2.03 -15.84
C ARG A 84 -4.07 -0.53 -15.60
N PRO A 85 -4.96 0.23 -16.24
CA PRO A 85 -5.11 1.65 -15.93
C PRO A 85 -5.46 1.85 -14.46
N TYR A 86 -4.97 2.93 -13.88
CA TYR A 86 -5.37 3.30 -12.53
C TYR A 86 -6.89 3.57 -12.49
N SER A 87 -7.57 2.98 -11.52
CA SER A 87 -8.99 3.21 -11.29
C SER A 87 -9.23 3.37 -9.79
N PRO A 88 -9.56 4.57 -9.31
CA PRO A 88 -9.87 4.79 -7.91
C PRO A 88 -11.10 4.00 -7.47
N ALA A 89 -11.06 3.42 -6.29
CA ALA A 89 -12.13 2.56 -5.80
C ALA A 89 -13.43 3.32 -5.47
N ASP A 90 -13.31 4.53 -5.02
CA ASP A 90 -14.39 5.37 -4.48
C ASP A 90 -15.14 6.18 -5.54
N MET A 91 -14.65 6.18 -6.76
CA MET A 91 -15.20 7.02 -7.83
C MET A 91 -16.40 6.43 -8.57
N GLY A 92 -16.93 5.32 -8.10
CA GLY A 92 -18.00 4.59 -8.79
C GLY A 92 -19.41 4.80 -8.24
N SER A 93 -19.56 5.38 -7.06
CA SER A 93 -20.84 5.44 -6.35
C SER A 93 -21.42 6.85 -6.29
N VAL A 94 -21.81 7.40 -7.43
CA VAL A 94 -22.55 8.66 -7.42
C VAL A 94 -24.04 8.38 -7.49
N LYS A 95 -24.60 7.93 -6.40
CA LYS A 95 -26.07 7.91 -6.21
C LYS A 95 -26.64 9.25 -5.73
N ASP A 96 -25.77 10.16 -5.29
CA ASP A 96 -26.16 11.42 -4.62
C ASP A 96 -26.04 12.66 -5.50
N GLY A 97 -25.73 12.51 -6.80
CA GLY A 97 -25.57 13.63 -7.72
C GLY A 97 -24.26 14.40 -7.59
N SER A 98 -23.33 13.94 -6.76
CA SER A 98 -21.97 14.54 -6.70
C SER A 98 -21.26 14.46 -8.05
N PRO A 99 -20.56 15.52 -8.46
CA PRO A 99 -19.85 15.49 -9.72
C PRO A 99 -18.84 14.36 -9.72
N ASP A 100 -18.92 13.49 -10.73
CA ASP A 100 -17.96 12.44 -10.98
C ASP A 100 -16.60 13.06 -11.37
N VAL A 101 -15.81 13.39 -10.36
CA VAL A 101 -14.50 14.04 -10.54
C VAL A 101 -13.60 13.21 -11.43
N TRP A 102 -13.61 11.88 -11.23
CA TRP A 102 -12.79 10.99 -12.06
C TRP A 102 -13.22 11.01 -13.53
N LYS A 103 -14.52 10.98 -13.79
CA LYS A 103 -15.05 11.09 -15.14
C LYS A 103 -14.65 12.40 -15.80
N ARG A 104 -14.77 13.52 -15.09
CA ARG A 104 -14.33 14.84 -15.59
C ARG A 104 -12.83 14.88 -15.85
N MET A 105 -12.02 14.29 -14.97
CA MET A 105 -10.58 14.20 -15.18
C MET A 105 -10.22 13.35 -16.43
N GLN A 106 -11.00 12.29 -16.69
CA GLN A 106 -10.82 11.48 -17.91
C GLN A 106 -11.24 12.24 -19.18
N GLU A 107 -12.34 12.99 -19.12
CA GLU A 107 -12.88 13.76 -20.24
C GLU A 107 -12.03 15.00 -20.57
N ASP A 108 -11.46 15.65 -19.57
CA ASP A 108 -10.64 16.86 -19.72
C ASP A 108 -9.24 16.70 -19.10
N GLN A 109 -8.43 15.82 -19.70
CA GLN A 109 -7.03 15.68 -19.29
C GLN A 109 -6.20 16.93 -19.65
N GLY A 110 -6.67 17.76 -20.58
CA GLY A 110 -6.00 19.01 -20.98
C GLY A 110 -6.01 20.06 -19.87
N GLY A 111 -7.02 20.07 -19.01
CA GLY A 111 -7.10 20.93 -17.84
C GLY A 111 -6.20 20.50 -16.67
N LEU A 112 -5.62 19.29 -16.72
CA LEU A 112 -4.72 18.80 -15.68
C LEU A 112 -3.29 19.26 -15.93
N SER A 113 -2.55 19.54 -14.86
CA SER A 113 -1.10 19.71 -14.98
C SER A 113 -0.45 18.41 -15.49
N GLU A 114 0.71 18.53 -16.14
CA GLU A 114 1.48 17.37 -16.61
C GLU A 114 1.75 16.36 -15.49
N ARG A 115 2.05 16.88 -14.30
CA ARG A 115 2.29 16.08 -13.09
C ARG A 115 1.06 15.25 -12.71
N HIS A 116 -0.13 15.83 -12.70
CA HIS A 116 -1.37 15.10 -12.42
C HIS A 116 -1.72 14.10 -13.51
N ARG A 117 -1.50 14.45 -14.77
CA ARG A 117 -1.69 13.50 -15.88
C ARG A 117 -0.78 12.28 -15.74
N LYS A 118 0.50 12.51 -15.43
CA LYS A 118 1.44 11.41 -15.21
C LYS A 118 1.02 10.55 -14.02
N LEU A 119 0.58 11.16 -12.92
CA LEU A 119 0.20 10.43 -11.71
C LEU A 119 -1.02 9.53 -11.93
N PHE A 120 -2.06 10.05 -12.61
CA PHE A 120 -3.34 9.35 -12.73
C PHE A 120 -3.55 8.60 -14.03
N PHE A 121 -2.89 9.02 -15.11
CA PHE A 121 -3.14 8.50 -16.45
C PHE A 121 -1.92 7.92 -17.15
N GLN A 122 -0.79 7.79 -16.45
CA GLN A 122 0.36 7.08 -17.03
C GLN A 122 -0.02 5.63 -17.32
N TYR A 123 0.25 5.20 -18.57
CA TYR A 123 0.03 3.83 -19.00
C TYR A 123 1.19 3.35 -19.87
N PRO A 124 1.76 2.15 -19.64
CA PRO A 124 1.51 1.34 -18.43
C PRO A 124 1.91 2.10 -17.15
N ARG A 125 1.35 1.69 -16.01
CA ARG A 125 1.74 2.23 -14.71
C ARG A 125 3.19 1.83 -14.40
N PRO A 126 3.91 2.59 -13.55
CA PRO A 126 5.18 2.12 -13.02
C PRO A 126 4.98 0.78 -12.30
N ILE A 127 5.90 -0.17 -12.49
CA ILE A 127 5.89 -1.45 -11.73
C ILE A 127 6.08 -1.15 -10.24
N VAL A 128 6.96 -0.20 -9.93
CA VAL A 128 7.23 0.23 -8.57
C VAL A 128 7.20 1.74 -8.44
N GLU A 129 6.78 2.19 -7.28
CA GLU A 129 6.78 3.61 -6.93
C GLU A 129 7.39 3.78 -5.54
N LEU A 130 8.12 4.88 -5.36
CA LEU A 130 8.73 5.27 -4.10
C LEU A 130 8.46 6.75 -3.84
N TYR A 131 7.92 7.05 -2.66
CA TYR A 131 7.59 8.41 -2.27
C TYR A 131 8.24 8.78 -0.95
N ASP A 132 8.79 9.99 -0.87
CA ASP A 132 9.33 10.61 0.34
C ASP A 132 8.18 11.33 1.07
N LEU A 133 7.61 10.70 2.09
CA LEU A 133 6.45 11.22 2.80
C LEU A 133 6.75 12.49 3.61
N LYS A 134 8.03 12.72 3.93
CA LYS A 134 8.46 13.89 4.68
C LYS A 134 8.54 15.14 3.79
N ASN A 135 9.13 15.01 2.61
CA ASN A 135 9.37 16.13 1.70
C ASN A 135 8.30 16.25 0.61
N ASP A 136 7.57 15.15 0.34
CA ASP A 136 6.46 15.08 -0.62
C ASP A 136 5.24 14.36 0.00
N PRO A 137 4.56 15.00 0.98
CA PRO A 137 3.44 14.39 1.68
C PRO A 137 2.22 14.09 0.77
N PHE A 138 2.18 14.69 -0.41
CA PHE A 138 1.14 14.44 -1.42
C PHE A 138 1.54 13.38 -2.45
N GLN A 139 2.73 12.80 -2.33
CA GLN A 139 3.20 11.70 -3.19
C GLN A 139 3.17 12.06 -4.69
N MET A 140 3.64 13.25 -4.99
CA MET A 140 3.58 13.80 -6.34
C MET A 140 4.79 13.46 -7.20
N GLN A 141 5.87 12.95 -6.60
CA GLN A 141 7.12 12.63 -7.29
C GLN A 141 7.56 11.21 -6.99
N ASN A 142 7.44 10.32 -7.99
CA ASN A 142 7.96 8.97 -7.88
C ASN A 142 9.51 8.98 -7.95
N LEU A 143 10.15 8.51 -6.88
CA LEU A 143 11.61 8.43 -6.72
C LEU A 143 12.16 7.03 -7.02
N ALA A 144 11.35 6.09 -7.49
CA ALA A 144 11.81 4.75 -7.82
C ALA A 144 12.89 4.80 -8.93
N GLY A 145 13.98 4.08 -8.73
CA GLY A 145 15.12 4.03 -9.64
C GLY A 145 16.10 5.20 -9.52
N HIS A 146 15.84 6.19 -8.67
CA HIS A 146 16.80 7.29 -8.46
C HIS A 146 18.02 6.81 -7.68
N PRO A 147 19.24 7.18 -8.08
CA PRO A 147 20.48 6.75 -7.41
C PRO A 147 20.51 7.09 -5.92
N GLU A 148 19.98 8.25 -5.55
CA GLU A 148 19.98 8.77 -4.18
C GLU A 148 19.06 7.97 -3.23
N THR A 149 18.00 7.36 -3.76
CA THR A 149 17.03 6.60 -2.99
C THR A 149 17.20 5.08 -3.11
N LYS A 150 18.18 4.62 -3.89
CA LYS A 150 18.41 3.20 -4.19
C LYS A 150 18.49 2.30 -2.95
N GLN A 151 19.14 2.74 -1.89
CA GLN A 151 19.28 1.96 -0.66
C GLN A 151 17.93 1.84 0.08
N VAL A 152 17.18 2.91 0.15
CA VAL A 152 15.83 2.94 0.76
C VAL A 152 14.88 2.07 -0.03
N GLU A 153 14.88 2.22 -1.35
CA GLU A 153 14.06 1.42 -2.26
C GLU A 153 14.35 -0.08 -2.06
N LYS A 154 15.62 -0.49 -2.12
CA LYS A 154 16.02 -1.88 -1.90
C LYS A 154 15.57 -2.42 -0.54
N LYS A 155 15.74 -1.62 0.53
CA LYS A 155 15.30 -2.02 1.88
C LYS A 155 13.79 -2.25 1.94
N LEU A 156 13.01 -1.36 1.36
CA LEU A 156 11.55 -1.45 1.39
C LEU A 156 11.04 -2.60 0.50
N ARG A 157 11.63 -2.81 -0.66
CA ARG A 157 11.36 -3.98 -1.52
C ARG A 157 11.55 -5.28 -0.74
N ILE A 158 12.73 -5.49 -0.15
CA ILE A 158 13.02 -6.69 0.64
C ILE A 158 12.04 -6.85 1.81
N THR A 159 11.65 -5.74 2.45
CA THR A 159 10.70 -5.76 3.55
C THR A 159 9.32 -6.21 3.09
N LEU A 160 8.88 -5.71 1.93
CA LEU A 160 7.60 -6.10 1.33
C LEU A 160 7.62 -7.57 0.88
N ASP A 161 8.68 -8.02 0.21
CA ASP A 161 8.82 -9.40 -0.26
C ASP A 161 8.79 -10.40 0.91
N LYS A 162 9.45 -10.06 2.03
CA LYS A 162 9.38 -10.87 3.26
C LYS A 162 7.96 -10.96 3.81
N ARG A 163 7.17 -9.89 3.73
CA ARG A 163 5.76 -9.92 4.13
C ARG A 163 4.95 -10.82 3.20
N ILE A 164 5.10 -10.67 1.89
CA ILE A 164 4.44 -11.48 0.87
C ILE A 164 4.69 -12.99 1.10
N ILE A 165 5.96 -13.36 1.35
CA ILE A 165 6.34 -14.75 1.61
C ILE A 165 5.74 -15.25 2.92
N ARG A 166 5.85 -14.47 3.99
CA ARG A 166 5.36 -14.86 5.32
C ARG A 166 3.86 -15.11 5.35
N GLU A 167 3.10 -14.27 4.65
CA GLU A 167 1.65 -14.37 4.60
C GLU A 167 1.15 -15.37 3.55
N GLY A 168 2.05 -15.97 2.77
CA GLY A 168 1.66 -16.88 1.68
C GLY A 168 0.87 -16.18 0.58
N ASP A 169 1.11 -14.89 0.38
CA ASP A 169 0.46 -14.11 -0.68
C ASP A 169 0.78 -14.69 -2.05
N PHE A 170 -0.20 -14.72 -2.95
CA PHE A 170 -0.07 -15.33 -4.28
C PHE A 170 0.65 -14.44 -5.31
N VAL A 171 0.92 -13.18 -4.97
CA VAL A 171 1.62 -12.28 -5.91
C VAL A 171 3.09 -12.70 -6.08
N PRO A 172 3.69 -12.49 -7.26
CA PRO A 172 5.09 -12.77 -7.47
C PRO A 172 5.98 -11.84 -6.61
N ILE A 173 7.04 -12.38 -6.04
CA ILE A 173 8.05 -11.59 -5.35
C ILE A 173 8.98 -10.92 -6.37
N MET A 174 9.51 -9.78 -6.01
CA MET A 174 10.52 -9.08 -6.80
C MET A 174 11.89 -9.77 -6.75
N ASP A 175 12.73 -9.54 -7.76
CA ASP A 175 13.95 -10.33 -7.98
C ASP A 175 15.05 -10.16 -6.91
N GLU A 176 15.00 -9.11 -6.09
CA GLU A 176 16.03 -8.86 -5.07
C GLU A 176 16.21 -10.00 -4.07
N LEU A 177 15.17 -10.76 -3.74
CA LEU A 177 15.29 -11.90 -2.84
C LEU A 177 15.92 -13.13 -3.52
N ARG A 178 15.82 -13.24 -4.83
CA ARG A 178 16.50 -14.31 -5.58
C ARG A 178 18.01 -14.15 -5.53
N GLU A 179 18.51 -12.92 -5.62
CA GLU A 179 19.93 -12.61 -5.53
C GLU A 179 20.50 -12.84 -4.12
N LEU A 180 19.69 -12.76 -3.08
CA LEU A 180 20.12 -12.98 -1.69
C LEU A 180 20.21 -14.47 -1.29
N GLY A 181 20.11 -15.39 -2.27
CA GLY A 181 20.33 -16.83 -2.06
C GLY A 181 19.19 -17.54 -1.33
N GLY A 182 18.05 -16.87 -1.19
CA GLY A 182 16.83 -17.52 -0.74
C GLY A 182 16.22 -18.34 -1.86
N SER A 183 16.74 -19.55 -2.13
CA SER A 183 16.03 -20.54 -2.94
C SER A 183 14.83 -21.05 -2.14
N ALA A 184 13.82 -20.22 -1.97
CA ALA A 184 12.49 -20.68 -1.63
C ALA A 184 12.01 -21.48 -2.85
N LYS A 185 12.39 -22.75 -2.91
CA LYS A 185 11.65 -23.71 -3.72
C LYS A 185 10.22 -23.63 -3.24
N ARG A 186 9.36 -22.97 -3.99
CA ARG A 186 7.93 -23.17 -3.86
C ARG A 186 7.74 -24.64 -4.15
N GLY A 187 7.50 -25.43 -3.11
CA GLY A 187 7.03 -26.79 -3.28
C GLY A 187 5.63 -26.70 -3.88
N ILE A 188 5.54 -26.66 -5.18
CA ILE A 188 4.39 -27.18 -5.90
C ILE A 188 4.58 -28.68 -5.74
N GLN A 189 3.92 -29.26 -4.74
CA GLN A 189 3.66 -30.68 -4.72
C GLN A 189 2.46 -30.87 -5.64
N ASP A 190 2.72 -31.62 -6.72
CA ASP A 190 1.69 -32.18 -7.60
C ASP A 190 0.68 -33.06 -6.82
#